data_1fd26fb4d0f7f31f9a2351d9f378fe35
#
_entry.id   1fd26fb4d0f7f31f9a2351d9f378fe35
#
_cell.length_a   1.000
_cell.length_b   1.000
_cell.length_c   1.000
_cell.angle_alpha   90.00
_cell.angle_beta   90.00
_cell.angle_gamma   90.00
#
_symmetry.space_group_name_H-M   'P 1'
#
loop_
_entity.id
_entity.type
_entity.pdbx_description
1 polymer ?
#
loop_
_entity_poly.entity_id
_entity_poly.type
_entity_poly.pdbx_seq_one_letter_code
_entity_poly.pdbx_strand_id
1 'polypeptide(L)'
;TGGSPGGNTNSPTDGSSCTQCHSGTINSGPAFTNISSNVAVSGYVPGQTYTITGSIEQGGINKFGFEITAEDNTGNKVGTAILTDVPRTKFVNSNNGVSHTASGTTPSTLNTSVWSFDWTAPSVGTGDVTFYGAFNAVNSNGGTSGDQVYTKTLTISEDISTGLAENVNDASFNIYPNPVLSSFQITSNTSVDRVTVFNVQGQQMTDLTQVDNKVNMENIASGIYFVNIETNGQVISKKIIKE
;
A
#
# COMPACT_ATOMS: atom_id res chain seq x y z
N THR A 1 -5.56 -30.90 7.76
CA THR A 1 -6.47 -30.20 6.85
C THR A 1 -5.70 -29.25 5.96
N GLY A 2 -6.07 -29.16 4.69
CA GLY A 2 -5.29 -28.40 3.67
C GLY A 2 -5.59 -26.91 3.60
N GLY A 3 -6.10 -26.28 4.66
CA GLY A 3 -6.48 -24.85 4.71
C GLY A 3 -7.95 -24.61 4.36
N SER A 4 -8.37 -23.37 4.37
CA SER A 4 -9.72 -22.95 3.97
C SER A 4 -10.02 -23.33 2.51
N PRO A 5 -11.28 -23.66 2.18
CA PRO A 5 -11.72 -23.76 0.78
C PRO A 5 -11.80 -22.42 0.07
N GLY A 6 -11.80 -21.31 0.80
CA GLY A 6 -11.93 -19.95 0.32
C GLY A 6 -13.31 -19.33 0.58
N GLY A 7 -13.35 -17.98 0.66
CA GLY A 7 -14.58 -17.24 0.92
C GLY A 7 -15.05 -17.29 2.38
N ASN A 8 -14.13 -17.40 3.33
CA ASN A 8 -14.46 -17.54 4.75
C ASN A 8 -13.74 -16.48 5.63
N THR A 9 -13.59 -15.27 5.12
CA THR A 9 -12.88 -14.17 5.81
C THR A 9 -13.79 -13.33 6.70
N ASN A 10 -15.11 -13.56 6.68
CA ASN A 10 -16.14 -12.70 7.26
C ASN A 10 -16.19 -11.30 6.61
N SER A 11 -15.72 -11.18 5.36
CA SER A 11 -15.93 -9.96 4.59
C SER A 11 -17.39 -9.81 4.16
N PRO A 12 -17.85 -8.60 3.82
CA PRO A 12 -19.21 -8.39 3.31
C PRO A 12 -19.54 -9.27 2.10
N THR A 13 -18.60 -9.48 1.19
CA THR A 13 -18.80 -10.28 -0.02
C THR A 13 -18.74 -11.80 0.27
N ASP A 14 -17.84 -12.24 1.15
CA ASP A 14 -17.78 -13.65 1.53
C ASP A 14 -19.01 -14.07 2.35
N GLY A 15 -19.54 -13.18 3.21
CA GLY A 15 -20.74 -13.43 4.04
C GLY A 15 -20.61 -14.61 5.01
N SER A 16 -19.43 -15.21 5.09
CA SER A 16 -19.13 -16.38 5.93
C SER A 16 -17.72 -16.28 6.53
N SER A 17 -17.49 -17.05 7.58
CA SER A 17 -16.20 -17.15 8.25
C SER A 17 -15.80 -18.61 8.47
N CYS A 18 -14.68 -18.84 9.14
CA CYS A 18 -14.27 -20.18 9.54
C CYS A 18 -15.35 -20.92 10.36
N THR A 19 -16.36 -20.21 10.91
CA THR A 19 -17.50 -20.85 11.62
C THR A 19 -18.42 -21.63 10.70
N GLN A 20 -18.30 -21.51 9.39
CA GLN A 20 -19.02 -22.36 8.45
C GLN A 20 -18.66 -23.85 8.64
N CYS A 21 -17.44 -24.15 9.04
CA CYS A 21 -16.97 -25.51 9.31
C CYS A 21 -16.59 -25.74 10.77
N HIS A 22 -16.10 -24.73 11.47
CA HIS A 22 -15.67 -24.79 12.86
C HIS A 22 -16.75 -24.21 13.77
N SER A 23 -17.35 -25.02 14.62
CA SER A 23 -18.45 -24.58 15.51
C SER A 23 -17.93 -23.64 16.60
N GLY A 24 -18.62 -22.52 16.81
CA GLY A 24 -18.31 -21.57 17.88
C GLY A 24 -18.82 -20.16 17.60
N THR A 25 -18.73 -19.29 18.58
CA THR A 25 -19.03 -17.87 18.45
C THR A 25 -17.76 -17.12 18.08
N ILE A 26 -17.83 -16.27 17.06
CA ILE A 26 -16.70 -15.46 16.61
C ILE A 26 -16.22 -14.54 17.74
N ASN A 27 -14.92 -14.42 17.92
CA ASN A 27 -14.25 -13.53 18.88
C ASN A 27 -14.63 -13.79 20.36
N SER A 28 -15.05 -15.00 20.70
CA SER A 28 -15.44 -15.36 22.07
C SER A 28 -14.28 -15.88 22.93
N GLY A 29 -13.15 -16.22 22.33
CA GLY A 29 -11.98 -16.77 23.00
C GLY A 29 -10.95 -15.72 23.41
N PRO A 30 -9.82 -16.13 24.03
CA PRO A 30 -8.80 -15.25 24.57
C PRO A 30 -7.68 -14.88 23.59
N ALA A 31 -7.75 -15.26 22.30
CA ALA A 31 -6.67 -14.98 21.37
C ALA A 31 -6.53 -13.50 21.08
N PHE A 32 -5.28 -13.09 20.87
CA PHE A 32 -4.95 -11.82 20.22
C PHE A 32 -4.76 -12.07 18.72
N THR A 33 -5.48 -11.31 17.89
CA THR A 33 -5.33 -11.37 16.43
C THR A 33 -4.99 -10.00 15.86
N ASN A 34 -4.16 -9.98 14.83
CA ASN A 34 -3.80 -8.75 14.14
C ASN A 34 -3.66 -8.95 12.64
N ILE A 35 -3.95 -7.88 11.89
CA ILE A 35 -3.55 -7.70 10.49
C ILE A 35 -2.76 -6.39 10.43
N SER A 36 -1.58 -6.42 9.85
CA SER A 36 -0.71 -5.25 9.69
C SER A 36 -0.14 -5.20 8.28
N SER A 37 0.34 -4.02 7.90
CA SER A 37 1.03 -3.79 6.64
C SER A 37 2.24 -2.87 6.85
N ASN A 38 3.11 -2.82 5.83
CA ASN A 38 4.20 -1.85 5.75
C ASN A 38 3.82 -0.61 4.92
N VAL A 39 2.52 -0.42 4.62
CA VAL A 39 2.03 0.79 3.99
C VAL A 39 2.28 1.99 4.89
N ALA A 40 2.73 3.10 4.31
CA ALA A 40 2.93 4.35 5.04
C ALA A 40 1.61 4.90 5.62
N VAL A 41 1.70 5.75 6.63
CA VAL A 41 0.52 6.37 7.27
C VAL A 41 -0.29 7.23 6.29
N SER A 42 0.36 7.76 5.23
CA SER A 42 -0.30 8.51 4.16
C SER A 42 -1.25 7.66 3.31
N GLY A 43 -1.09 6.34 3.32
CA GLY A 43 -1.87 5.41 2.52
C GLY A 43 -1.06 4.61 1.51
N TYR A 44 -1.72 3.74 0.75
CA TYR A 44 -1.08 2.97 -0.32
C TYR A 44 -0.98 3.79 -1.61
N VAL A 45 0.14 3.68 -2.29
CA VAL A 45 0.32 4.22 -3.65
C VAL A 45 -0.16 3.17 -4.66
N PRO A 46 -1.07 3.52 -5.59
CA PRO A 46 -1.58 2.59 -6.60
C PRO A 46 -0.47 1.89 -7.39
N GLY A 47 -0.61 0.58 -7.57
CA GLY A 47 0.35 -0.26 -8.28
C GLY A 47 1.63 -0.60 -7.50
N GLN A 48 1.86 -0.05 -6.32
CA GLN A 48 2.98 -0.42 -5.46
C GLN A 48 2.68 -1.73 -4.72
N THR A 49 3.74 -2.45 -4.35
CA THR A 49 3.63 -3.73 -3.63
C THR A 49 4.01 -3.54 -2.17
N TYR A 50 3.18 -4.09 -1.29
CA TYR A 50 3.30 -4.00 0.16
C TYR A 50 3.20 -5.38 0.79
N THR A 51 3.83 -5.56 1.95
CA THR A 51 3.71 -6.80 2.72
C THR A 51 2.53 -6.71 3.67
N ILE A 52 1.65 -7.69 3.61
CA ILE A 52 0.51 -7.88 4.53
C ILE A 52 0.85 -9.04 5.46
N THR A 53 0.65 -8.83 6.76
CA THR A 53 0.94 -9.83 7.79
C THR A 53 -0.28 -10.07 8.65
N GLY A 54 -0.71 -11.32 8.71
CA GLY A 54 -1.73 -11.80 9.63
C GLY A 54 -1.10 -12.57 10.80
N SER A 55 -1.57 -12.34 12.02
CA SER A 55 -1.08 -13.07 13.19
C SER A 55 -2.19 -13.44 14.16
N ILE A 56 -1.97 -14.53 14.87
CA ILE A 56 -2.78 -15.00 15.99
C ILE A 56 -1.90 -15.54 17.08
N GLU A 57 -2.22 -15.18 18.32
CA GLU A 57 -1.58 -15.69 19.54
C GLU A 57 -2.63 -16.20 20.51
N GLN A 58 -2.46 -17.43 20.99
CA GLN A 58 -3.30 -18.01 22.06
C GLN A 58 -2.53 -19.06 22.86
N GLY A 59 -2.49 -18.87 24.16
CA GLY A 59 -1.83 -19.80 25.08
C GLY A 59 -2.41 -21.21 25.02
N GLY A 60 -1.54 -22.22 24.99
CA GLY A 60 -1.94 -23.64 24.98
C GLY A 60 -2.37 -24.19 23.63
N ILE A 61 -2.32 -23.39 22.58
CA ILE A 61 -2.67 -23.80 21.22
C ILE A 61 -1.40 -24.09 20.40
N ASN A 62 -1.42 -25.20 19.67
CA ASN A 62 -0.32 -25.68 18.83
C ASN A 62 -0.69 -25.85 17.34
N LYS A 63 -1.89 -25.42 16.94
CA LYS A 63 -2.33 -25.37 15.55
C LYS A 63 -3.20 -24.17 15.31
N PHE A 64 -2.89 -23.45 14.23
CA PHE A 64 -3.65 -22.28 13.83
C PHE A 64 -3.97 -22.33 12.34
N GLY A 65 -4.99 -21.56 11.95
CA GLY A 65 -5.33 -21.35 10.55
C GLY A 65 -5.72 -19.90 10.31
N PHE A 66 -5.67 -19.48 9.06
CA PHE A 66 -6.13 -18.16 8.64
C PHE A 66 -6.65 -18.16 7.21
N GLU A 67 -7.42 -17.14 6.89
CA GLU A 67 -7.72 -16.70 5.54
C GLU A 67 -7.81 -15.16 5.55
N ILE A 68 -7.23 -14.49 4.57
CA ILE A 68 -7.28 -13.02 4.39
C ILE A 68 -7.66 -12.72 2.95
N THR A 69 -8.54 -11.73 2.76
CA THR A 69 -8.90 -11.13 1.47
C THR A 69 -8.87 -9.61 1.56
N ALA A 70 -8.80 -8.92 0.41
CA ALA A 70 -8.85 -7.47 0.31
C ALA A 70 -10.08 -7.05 -0.51
N GLU A 71 -10.87 -6.09 -0.01
CA GLU A 71 -12.05 -5.55 -0.69
C GLU A 71 -12.04 -4.03 -0.69
N ASP A 72 -12.59 -3.44 -1.75
CA ASP A 72 -12.92 -2.03 -1.80
C ASP A 72 -14.23 -1.72 -1.03
N ASN A 73 -14.61 -0.46 -0.96
CA ASN A 73 -15.83 -0.02 -0.27
C ASN A 73 -17.13 -0.51 -0.94
N THR A 74 -17.06 -1.09 -2.13
CA THR A 74 -18.20 -1.66 -2.86
C THR A 74 -18.26 -3.19 -2.78
N GLY A 75 -17.28 -3.81 -2.12
CA GLY A 75 -17.17 -5.26 -1.92
C GLY A 75 -16.46 -6.00 -3.06
N ASN A 76 -15.86 -5.29 -4.01
CA ASN A 76 -15.03 -5.95 -5.02
C ASN A 76 -13.70 -6.41 -4.39
N LYS A 77 -13.24 -7.59 -4.78
CA LYS A 77 -11.89 -8.05 -4.45
C LYS A 77 -10.88 -7.23 -5.26
N VAL A 78 -9.92 -6.58 -4.59
CA VAL A 78 -9.01 -5.61 -5.22
C VAL A 78 -7.54 -5.86 -4.88
N GLY A 79 -6.68 -5.41 -5.80
CA GLY A 79 -5.25 -5.65 -5.74
C GLY A 79 -4.90 -7.09 -6.11
N THR A 80 -3.62 -7.44 -6.04
CA THR A 80 -3.11 -8.76 -6.42
C THR A 80 -2.20 -9.30 -5.33
N ALA A 81 -2.58 -10.40 -4.71
CA ALA A 81 -1.73 -11.08 -3.73
C ALA A 81 -0.59 -11.85 -4.43
N ILE A 82 0.57 -11.88 -3.78
CA ILE A 82 1.77 -12.60 -4.21
C ILE A 82 2.25 -13.43 -3.02
N LEU A 83 2.31 -14.75 -3.18
CA LEU A 83 2.78 -15.63 -2.10
C LEU A 83 4.29 -15.49 -1.92
N THR A 84 4.72 -15.16 -0.71
CA THR A 84 6.13 -15.05 -0.31
C THR A 84 6.56 -16.18 0.63
N ASP A 85 5.60 -16.86 1.28
CA ASP A 85 5.81 -18.04 2.14
C ASP A 85 5.02 -19.24 1.58
N VAL A 86 5.41 -19.69 0.40
CA VAL A 86 4.73 -20.78 -0.35
C VAL A 86 4.60 -22.10 0.45
N PRO A 87 5.58 -22.53 1.28
CA PRO A 87 5.39 -23.72 2.11
C PRO A 87 4.23 -23.60 3.11
N ARG A 88 3.93 -22.38 3.59
CA ARG A 88 2.94 -22.16 4.65
C ARG A 88 1.66 -21.50 4.15
N THR A 89 1.68 -20.86 2.97
CA THR A 89 0.54 -20.13 2.39
C THR A 89 0.16 -20.67 1.02
N LYS A 90 -1.09 -20.46 0.64
CA LYS A 90 -1.66 -20.80 -0.66
C LYS A 90 -2.74 -19.82 -1.06
N PHE A 91 -3.01 -19.70 -2.35
CA PHE A 91 -4.19 -19.01 -2.84
C PHE A 91 -5.47 -19.82 -2.60
N VAL A 92 -6.55 -19.13 -2.36
CA VAL A 92 -7.92 -19.65 -2.27
C VAL A 92 -8.89 -18.71 -2.99
N ASN A 93 -10.14 -19.14 -3.17
CA ASN A 93 -11.19 -18.31 -3.77
C ASN A 93 -10.78 -17.68 -5.10
N SER A 94 -10.31 -18.50 -6.05
CA SER A 94 -9.82 -18.04 -7.38
C SER A 94 -8.72 -16.96 -7.29
N ASN A 95 -7.80 -17.11 -6.33
CA ASN A 95 -6.70 -16.19 -6.02
C ASN A 95 -7.14 -14.85 -5.37
N ASN A 96 -8.40 -14.72 -4.97
CA ASN A 96 -8.90 -13.55 -4.27
C ASN A 96 -8.64 -13.57 -2.76
N GLY A 97 -8.09 -14.67 -2.25
CA GLY A 97 -7.73 -14.82 -0.84
C GLY A 97 -6.44 -15.61 -0.67
N VAL A 98 -5.79 -15.39 0.46
CA VAL A 98 -4.61 -16.14 0.90
C VAL A 98 -4.97 -16.89 2.18
N SER A 99 -4.65 -18.19 2.22
CA SER A 99 -4.87 -19.05 3.37
C SER A 99 -3.65 -19.90 3.66
N HIS A 100 -3.66 -20.59 4.81
CA HIS A 100 -2.59 -21.52 5.18
C HIS A 100 -2.65 -22.84 4.39
N THR A 101 -1.50 -23.45 4.23
CA THR A 101 -1.35 -24.86 3.84
C THR A 101 -1.40 -25.78 5.06
N ALA A 102 -1.27 -27.07 4.86
CA ALA A 102 -1.11 -28.03 5.98
C ALA A 102 0.11 -27.68 6.86
N SER A 103 1.25 -27.33 6.23
CA SER A 103 2.47 -26.90 6.94
C SER A 103 2.27 -25.55 7.66
N GLY A 104 1.43 -24.67 7.10
CA GLY A 104 1.12 -23.36 7.68
C GLY A 104 0.30 -23.42 8.95
N THR A 105 -0.25 -24.58 9.35
CA THR A 105 -0.95 -24.73 10.63
C THR A 105 -0.02 -24.78 11.83
N THR A 106 1.27 -25.10 11.62
CA THR A 106 2.27 -25.15 12.71
C THR A 106 2.60 -23.74 13.18
N PRO A 107 2.60 -23.49 14.49
CA PRO A 107 2.98 -22.19 15.04
C PRO A 107 4.36 -21.72 14.57
N SER A 108 4.49 -20.42 14.33
CA SER A 108 5.79 -19.80 13.99
C SER A 108 6.71 -19.75 15.21
N THR A 109 6.11 -19.50 16.37
CA THR A 109 6.75 -19.58 17.70
C THR A 109 5.75 -20.17 18.69
N LEU A 110 6.16 -20.43 19.93
CA LEU A 110 5.27 -21.01 20.95
C LEU A 110 3.98 -20.19 21.07
N ASN A 111 2.83 -20.86 20.87
CA ASN A 111 1.47 -20.27 20.96
C ASN A 111 1.14 -19.19 19.93
N THR A 112 2.00 -18.95 18.93
CA THR A 112 1.82 -17.85 17.97
C THR A 112 2.04 -18.31 16.55
N SER A 113 1.14 -17.95 15.65
CA SER A 113 1.37 -18.07 14.20
C SER A 113 1.34 -16.72 13.52
N VAL A 114 2.27 -16.57 12.58
CA VAL A 114 2.39 -15.40 11.71
C VAL A 114 2.49 -15.89 10.28
N TRP A 115 1.75 -15.27 9.38
CA TRP A 115 1.80 -15.50 7.94
C TRP A 115 1.91 -14.15 7.23
N SER A 116 2.70 -14.11 6.18
CA SER A 116 2.82 -12.92 5.35
C SER A 116 2.73 -13.26 3.87
N PHE A 117 2.30 -12.29 3.11
CA PHE A 117 2.28 -12.30 1.66
C PHE A 117 2.41 -10.86 1.17
N ASP A 118 2.84 -10.70 -0.07
CA ASP A 118 2.85 -9.38 -0.68
C ASP A 118 1.53 -9.11 -1.38
N TRP A 119 1.17 -7.84 -1.47
CA TRP A 119 -0.03 -7.37 -2.13
C TRP A 119 0.29 -6.14 -2.98
N THR A 120 0.08 -6.26 -4.29
CA THR A 120 0.16 -5.13 -5.21
C THR A 120 -1.15 -4.36 -5.14
N ALA A 121 -1.05 -3.10 -4.79
CA ALA A 121 -2.20 -2.21 -4.65
C ALA A 121 -2.96 -2.04 -5.98
N PRO A 122 -4.28 -1.81 -5.94
CA PRO A 122 -5.11 -1.62 -7.12
C PRO A 122 -4.78 -0.31 -7.85
N SER A 123 -5.51 -0.06 -8.95
CA SER A 123 -5.38 1.15 -9.74
C SER A 123 -5.85 2.39 -8.97
N VAL A 124 -5.37 3.55 -9.41
CA VAL A 124 -5.79 4.86 -8.89
C VAL A 124 -7.31 5.03 -8.95
N GLY A 125 -7.88 5.63 -7.90
CA GLY A 125 -9.32 5.88 -7.77
C GLY A 125 -10.11 4.71 -7.17
N THR A 126 -9.44 3.66 -6.67
CA THR A 126 -10.11 2.57 -5.94
C THR A 126 -10.57 3.03 -4.54
N GLY A 127 -9.85 3.96 -3.93
CA GLY A 127 -10.14 4.48 -2.59
C GLY A 127 -9.67 3.55 -1.48
N ASP A 128 -10.40 3.53 -0.36
CA ASP A 128 -10.03 2.68 0.77
C ASP A 128 -10.12 1.20 0.43
N VAL A 129 -9.12 0.44 0.88
CA VAL A 129 -9.10 -1.02 0.81
C VAL A 129 -9.10 -1.59 2.22
N THR A 130 -10.03 -2.50 2.48
CA THR A 130 -10.11 -3.22 3.75
C THR A 130 -9.68 -4.68 3.57
N PHE A 131 -8.67 -5.06 4.34
CA PHE A 131 -8.29 -6.46 4.51
C PHE A 131 -9.17 -7.09 5.57
N TYR A 132 -9.86 -8.17 5.22
CA TYR A 132 -10.67 -8.98 6.11
C TYR A 132 -9.96 -10.29 6.38
N GLY A 133 -9.75 -10.62 7.63
CA GLY A 133 -9.11 -11.87 8.03
C GLY A 133 -9.94 -12.65 9.04
N ALA A 134 -10.05 -13.95 8.78
CA ALA A 134 -10.53 -14.92 9.75
C ALA A 134 -9.37 -15.81 10.20
N PHE A 135 -9.31 -16.06 11.49
CA PHE A 135 -8.29 -16.86 12.15
C PHE A 135 -8.93 -17.96 12.98
N ASN A 136 -8.25 -19.09 13.09
CA ASN A 136 -8.74 -20.23 13.86
C ASN A 136 -7.65 -20.74 14.82
N ALA A 137 -7.98 -20.84 16.10
CA ALA A 137 -7.20 -21.52 17.11
C ALA A 137 -7.77 -22.92 17.34
N VAL A 138 -7.00 -23.94 16.93
CA VAL A 138 -7.48 -25.34 16.84
C VAL A 138 -7.13 -26.11 18.09
N ASN A 139 -8.14 -26.70 18.74
CA ASN A 139 -7.96 -27.50 19.97
C ASN A 139 -7.33 -28.89 19.75
N SER A 140 -7.09 -29.26 18.48
CA SER A 140 -6.44 -30.52 18.08
C SER A 140 -7.16 -31.80 18.50
N ASN A 141 -8.49 -31.76 18.72
CA ASN A 141 -9.30 -32.95 19.06
C ASN A 141 -9.59 -33.87 17.85
N GLY A 142 -9.08 -33.53 16.66
CA GLY A 142 -9.31 -34.27 15.40
C GLY A 142 -10.58 -33.89 14.64
N GLY A 143 -11.45 -33.08 15.23
CA GLY A 143 -12.67 -32.55 14.64
C GLY A 143 -12.63 -31.03 14.41
N THR A 144 -13.81 -30.45 14.17
CA THR A 144 -14.00 -29.00 14.00
C THR A 144 -14.75 -28.37 15.19
N SER A 145 -15.10 -29.18 16.20
CA SER A 145 -15.81 -28.73 17.39
C SER A 145 -14.84 -28.25 18.48
N GLY A 146 -15.22 -27.16 19.15
CA GLY A 146 -14.41 -26.57 20.24
C GLY A 146 -13.22 -25.74 19.77
N ASP A 147 -13.03 -25.57 18.48
CA ASP A 147 -12.10 -24.60 17.92
C ASP A 147 -12.61 -23.19 18.15
N GLN A 148 -11.71 -22.21 18.18
CA GLN A 148 -12.05 -20.81 18.43
C GLN A 148 -11.74 -19.97 17.20
N VAL A 149 -12.78 -19.32 16.66
CA VAL A 149 -12.69 -18.50 15.45
C VAL A 149 -12.66 -17.02 15.80
N TYR A 150 -11.79 -16.29 15.15
CA TYR A 150 -11.60 -14.86 15.32
C TYR A 150 -11.62 -14.16 13.98
N THR A 151 -12.02 -12.90 13.99
CA THR A 151 -11.97 -12.02 12.81
C THR A 151 -11.26 -10.73 13.14
N LYS A 152 -10.59 -10.17 12.15
CA LYS A 152 -9.88 -8.89 12.25
C LYS A 152 -9.95 -8.19 10.92
N THR A 153 -9.96 -6.84 10.95
CA THR A 153 -9.89 -6.00 9.75
C THR A 153 -8.74 -5.02 9.85
N LEU A 154 -8.22 -4.63 8.70
CA LEU A 154 -7.29 -3.53 8.51
C LEU A 154 -7.74 -2.74 7.30
N THR A 155 -8.11 -1.48 7.48
CA THR A 155 -8.43 -0.56 6.38
C THR A 155 -7.23 0.32 6.10
N ILE A 156 -6.88 0.46 4.83
CA ILE A 156 -5.79 1.29 4.34
C ILE A 156 -6.36 2.21 3.27
N SER A 157 -6.18 3.51 3.44
CA SER A 157 -6.64 4.50 2.47
C SER A 157 -5.72 4.57 1.26
N GLU A 158 -6.26 4.94 0.12
CA GLU A 158 -5.45 5.33 -1.04
C GLU A 158 -4.72 6.64 -0.72
N ASP A 159 -3.42 6.68 -0.99
CA ASP A 159 -2.66 7.93 -0.95
C ASP A 159 -3.08 8.78 -2.15
N ILE A 160 -4.07 9.64 -1.93
CA ILE A 160 -4.56 10.63 -2.89
C ILE A 160 -3.71 11.89 -2.90
N SER A 161 -2.54 11.87 -2.25
CA SER A 161 -1.66 13.02 -2.38
C SER A 161 -1.39 13.19 -3.87
N THR A 162 -2.08 14.17 -4.47
CA THR A 162 -1.76 14.75 -5.77
C THR A 162 -0.45 15.52 -5.64
N GLY A 163 0.47 14.94 -4.87
CA GLY A 163 1.84 15.36 -4.88
C GLY A 163 2.30 15.18 -6.31
N LEU A 164 2.74 16.25 -6.92
CA LEU A 164 3.75 16.14 -7.96
C LEU A 164 4.67 15.03 -7.47
N ALA A 165 4.59 13.86 -8.10
CA ALA A 165 5.50 12.77 -7.79
C ALA A 165 6.88 13.41 -7.89
N GLU A 166 7.53 13.58 -6.75
CA GLU A 166 8.95 13.84 -6.76
C GLU A 166 9.52 12.53 -7.31
N ASN A 167 9.60 12.50 -8.64
CA ASN A 167 10.20 11.40 -9.36
C ASN A 167 11.65 11.40 -8.94
N VAL A 168 11.98 10.64 -7.91
CA VAL A 168 13.34 10.36 -7.46
C VAL A 168 14.00 9.42 -8.48
N ASN A 169 13.79 9.65 -9.74
CA ASN A 169 14.70 9.23 -10.78
C ASN A 169 15.79 10.28 -10.85
N ASP A 170 16.85 10.04 -10.21
CA ASP A 170 18.25 10.45 -10.19
C ASP A 170 18.76 11.51 -11.21
N ALA A 171 17.87 12.26 -11.83
CA ALA A 171 18.15 13.49 -12.53
C ALA A 171 18.16 14.61 -11.49
N SER A 172 19.30 14.83 -10.84
CA SER A 172 19.45 15.91 -9.88
C SER A 172 19.40 17.25 -10.61
N PHE A 173 18.21 17.86 -10.64
CA PHE A 173 18.08 19.26 -11.08
C PHE A 173 18.24 20.17 -9.87
N ASN A 174 19.28 20.97 -9.88
CA ASN A 174 19.49 22.02 -8.89
C ASN A 174 19.22 23.38 -9.51
N ILE A 175 18.49 24.21 -8.78
CA ILE A 175 18.22 25.61 -9.16
C ILE A 175 18.91 26.52 -8.18
N TYR A 176 19.76 27.43 -8.69
CA TYR A 176 20.47 28.40 -7.87
C TYR A 176 20.69 29.73 -8.60
N PRO A 177 20.77 30.87 -7.87
CA PRO A 177 20.43 30.96 -6.45
C PRO A 177 18.93 30.77 -6.19
N ASN A 178 18.59 30.31 -5.01
CA ASN A 178 17.23 30.31 -4.46
C ASN A 178 17.37 30.75 -2.98
N PRO A 179 16.92 31.95 -2.59
CA PRO A 179 16.13 32.93 -3.34
C PRO A 179 16.79 33.52 -4.59
N VAL A 180 15.93 33.93 -5.55
CA VAL A 180 16.31 34.49 -6.85
C VAL A 180 16.19 36.02 -6.84
N LEU A 181 17.25 36.74 -7.19
CA LEU A 181 17.22 38.21 -7.37
C LEU A 181 16.79 38.60 -8.80
N SER A 182 17.60 38.26 -9.79
CA SER A 182 17.37 38.63 -11.19
C SER A 182 17.30 37.44 -12.14
N SER A 183 17.99 36.38 -11.84
CA SER A 183 18.02 35.15 -12.65
C SER A 183 18.45 33.96 -11.82
N PHE A 184 18.07 32.76 -12.25
CA PHE A 184 18.57 31.50 -11.70
C PHE A 184 19.18 30.63 -12.80
N GLN A 185 19.98 29.67 -12.38
CA GLN A 185 20.56 28.64 -13.25
C GLN A 185 19.99 27.26 -12.85
N ILE A 186 19.89 26.40 -13.86
CA ILE A 186 19.53 24.98 -13.66
C ILE A 186 20.78 24.16 -13.95
N THR A 187 21.23 23.37 -12.99
CA THR A 187 22.24 22.34 -13.22
C THR A 187 21.58 20.95 -13.24
N SER A 188 21.98 20.17 -14.22
CA SER A 188 21.44 18.82 -14.44
C SER A 188 22.52 17.94 -15.06
N ASN A 189 22.42 16.64 -14.83
CA ASN A 189 23.19 15.61 -15.54
C ASN A 189 22.48 15.11 -16.81
N THR A 190 21.27 15.65 -17.12
CA THR A 190 20.48 15.33 -18.33
C THR A 190 20.14 16.61 -19.08
N SER A 191 19.81 16.50 -20.39
CA SER A 191 19.36 17.62 -21.19
C SER A 191 18.04 18.18 -20.69
N VAL A 192 17.91 19.52 -20.71
CA VAL A 192 16.67 20.22 -20.43
C VAL A 192 16.01 20.57 -21.76
N ASP A 193 14.80 20.06 -21.99
CA ASP A 193 14.07 20.29 -23.24
C ASP A 193 13.27 21.58 -23.17
N ARG A 194 12.66 21.87 -22.00
CA ARG A 194 11.83 23.06 -21.79
C ARG A 194 11.83 23.46 -20.31
N VAL A 195 11.71 24.76 -20.05
CA VAL A 195 11.50 25.31 -18.70
C VAL A 195 10.31 26.26 -18.74
N THR A 196 9.34 26.05 -17.85
CA THR A 196 8.18 26.90 -17.68
C THR A 196 8.07 27.35 -16.22
N VAL A 197 7.81 28.64 -16.00
CA VAL A 197 7.65 29.22 -14.65
C VAL A 197 6.20 29.62 -14.44
N PHE A 198 5.63 29.20 -13.32
CA PHE A 198 4.26 29.52 -12.92
C PHE A 198 4.22 30.25 -11.58
N ASN A 199 3.27 31.16 -11.41
CA ASN A 199 2.97 31.74 -10.11
C ASN A 199 2.07 30.78 -9.28
N VAL A 200 1.78 31.14 -8.02
CA VAL A 200 0.93 30.34 -7.12
C VAL A 200 -0.52 30.18 -7.58
N GLN A 201 -1.00 30.98 -8.52
CA GLN A 201 -2.31 30.85 -9.14
C GLN A 201 -2.30 29.94 -10.38
N GLY A 202 -1.14 29.35 -10.72
CA GLY A 202 -0.98 28.52 -11.92
C GLY A 202 -0.85 29.32 -13.22
N GLN A 203 -0.69 30.62 -13.15
CA GLN A 203 -0.49 31.46 -14.32
C GLN A 203 0.94 31.34 -14.80
N GLN A 204 1.14 31.08 -16.09
CA GLN A 204 2.45 30.97 -16.71
C GLN A 204 3.12 32.36 -16.82
N MET A 205 4.31 32.47 -16.31
CA MET A 205 5.11 33.71 -16.26
C MET A 205 6.17 33.72 -17.37
N THR A 206 6.77 32.58 -17.70
CA THR A 206 7.76 32.45 -18.76
C THR A 206 7.73 31.04 -19.33
N ASP A 207 8.16 30.90 -20.57
CA ASP A 207 8.24 29.63 -21.31
C ASP A 207 9.49 29.69 -22.21
N LEU A 208 10.43 28.80 -21.97
CA LEU A 208 11.70 28.73 -22.70
C LEU A 208 11.89 27.33 -23.26
N THR A 209 11.93 27.24 -24.60
CA THR A 209 12.33 26.04 -25.33
C THR A 209 13.80 26.19 -25.75
N GLN A 210 14.62 25.14 -25.53
CA GLN A 210 16.08 25.13 -25.71
C GLN A 210 16.81 26.13 -24.77
N VAL A 211 17.00 25.66 -23.54
CA VAL A 211 17.49 26.52 -22.46
C VAL A 211 19.01 26.55 -22.40
N ASP A 212 19.58 27.73 -22.57
CA ASP A 212 20.84 28.10 -21.98
C ASP A 212 20.69 28.14 -20.47
N ASN A 213 20.79 27.07 -19.77
CA ASN A 213 20.74 26.83 -18.32
C ASN A 213 20.44 28.01 -17.37
N LYS A 214 20.05 29.19 -17.90
CA LYS A 214 19.82 30.45 -17.19
C LYS A 214 18.45 31.04 -17.53
N VAL A 215 17.63 31.23 -16.50
CA VAL A 215 16.27 31.80 -16.60
C VAL A 215 16.27 33.20 -16.00
N ASN A 216 15.82 34.20 -16.78
CA ASN A 216 15.70 35.57 -16.33
C ASN A 216 14.37 35.79 -15.60
N MET A 217 14.43 36.39 -14.41
CA MET A 217 13.29 36.71 -13.53
C MET A 217 13.21 38.21 -13.22
N GLU A 218 13.97 39.07 -13.93
CA GLU A 218 14.16 40.46 -13.57
C GLU A 218 12.84 41.26 -13.54
N ASN A 219 11.93 40.97 -14.46
CA ASN A 219 10.64 41.66 -14.57
C ASN A 219 9.50 40.92 -13.86
N ILE A 220 9.81 39.97 -13.00
CA ILE A 220 8.85 39.17 -12.26
C ILE A 220 8.82 39.66 -10.81
N ALA A 221 7.61 39.89 -10.28
CA ALA A 221 7.41 40.38 -8.92
C ALA A 221 7.98 39.41 -7.86
N SER A 222 8.30 39.93 -6.69
CA SER A 222 8.72 39.09 -5.55
C SER A 222 7.58 38.17 -5.14
N GLY A 223 7.92 36.90 -4.84
CA GLY A 223 6.91 35.89 -4.51
C GLY A 223 7.42 34.45 -4.65
N ILE A 224 6.50 33.50 -4.48
CA ILE A 224 6.75 32.08 -4.66
C ILE A 224 6.35 31.69 -6.09
N TYR A 225 7.21 30.92 -6.74
CA TYR A 225 7.02 30.40 -8.10
C TYR A 225 7.35 28.93 -8.18
N PHE A 226 6.76 28.26 -9.17
CA PHE A 226 7.04 26.86 -9.51
C PHE A 226 7.71 26.81 -10.88
N VAL A 227 8.83 26.12 -10.95
CA VAL A 227 9.62 25.92 -12.18
C VAL A 227 9.39 24.48 -12.62
N ASN A 228 8.73 24.30 -13.76
CA ASN A 228 8.59 23.02 -14.42
C ASN A 228 9.71 22.83 -15.44
N ILE A 229 10.45 21.75 -15.30
CA ILE A 229 11.57 21.36 -16.16
C ILE A 229 11.17 20.12 -16.90
N GLU A 230 11.08 20.20 -18.22
CA GLU A 230 10.82 19.05 -19.10
C GLU A 230 12.15 18.44 -19.56
N THR A 231 12.25 17.13 -19.46
CA THR A 231 13.40 16.33 -19.90
C THR A 231 12.93 14.94 -20.32
N ASN A 232 13.30 14.48 -21.50
CA ASN A 232 12.96 13.15 -22.01
C ASN A 232 11.47 12.77 -21.84
N GLY A 233 10.55 13.75 -22.05
CA GLY A 233 9.11 13.55 -21.93
C GLY A 233 8.60 13.50 -20.46
N GLN A 234 9.43 13.81 -19.48
CA GLN A 234 9.06 13.93 -18.06
C GLN A 234 9.08 15.39 -17.64
N VAL A 235 8.23 15.74 -16.66
CA VAL A 235 8.17 17.07 -16.05
C VAL A 235 8.56 16.99 -14.59
N ILE A 236 9.55 17.78 -14.20
CA ILE A 236 9.99 17.93 -12.81
C ILE A 236 9.66 19.34 -12.34
N SER A 237 8.98 19.48 -11.21
CA SER A 237 8.61 20.79 -10.64
C SER A 237 9.47 21.12 -9.42
N LYS A 238 10.00 22.35 -9.38
CA LYS A 238 10.78 22.87 -8.25
C LYS A 238 10.23 24.21 -7.79
N LYS A 239 10.15 24.42 -6.48
CA LYS A 239 9.75 25.70 -5.88
C LYS A 239 10.95 26.64 -5.79
N ILE A 240 10.75 27.91 -6.19
CA ILE A 240 11.70 28.99 -5.99
C ILE A 240 11.05 30.18 -5.28
N ILE A 241 11.89 31.01 -4.66
CA ILE A 241 11.49 32.28 -4.02
C ILE A 241 12.16 33.40 -4.81
N LYS A 242 11.36 34.35 -5.33
CA LYS A 242 11.85 35.59 -5.97
C LYS A 242 11.83 36.72 -4.94
N GLU A 243 12.97 37.36 -4.74
CA GLU A 243 13.15 38.59 -3.95
C GLU A 243 13.12 39.85 -4.81
#